data_c281dd5efe4a26c226d5bdd6e04b4897
#
_entry.id   c281dd5efe4a26c226d5bdd6e04b4897
#
_cell.length_a   1.000
_cell.length_b   1.000
_cell.length_c   1.000
_cell.angle_alpha   90.00
_cell.angle_beta   90.00
_cell.angle_gamma   90.00
#
_symmetry.space_group_name_H-M   'P 1'
#
loop_
_entity.id
_entity.type
_entity.pdbx_description
1 polymer ?
#
loop_
_entity_poly.entity_id
_entity_poly.type
_entity_poly.pdbx_seq_one_letter_code
_entity_poly.pdbx_strand_id
1 'polypeptide(L)'
;MDTTFNDKNAVLRLPEFRALLGSRLASALGRSMLATVIGFQVYTITRDPLALGWLGLAEAIPALSLALFGGHFADRHDRRRIVIITGIASSICMLMLMALSLTTANMTLLAILGVVFIAGIASGFSSPAMSAFEMQVIPLEHYATGASWQSSMWQAGAILGPAIGGFAYAFLGPANTYLVIAILVAISVACIWVIAPKPLPEFHQEETMRESLSKGVRFVFKNQYLVGSMALDLFAVLFGGAMAMLPIFAEEILKVGPVGLGFLRMAPSVGALGIMLLATRRPPTHRAGRNLLVCVAGFGVSMIVFALSQNFWLSLLALFFSGVTDGISMIIRSVIVRVMSPEDMRGRVASVSMVFIGASNEIGALESGVAARLLGAAPSVFWGGVLTLVVVSATVLAAPKLRRLKFDAQQNVIEEGAIVTAPAK
;
A
#
# COMPACT_ATOMS: atom_id res chain seq x y z
N MET A 1 1.91 21.10 -38.78
CA MET A 1 1.48 21.20 -37.38
C MET A 1 0.75 19.89 -37.08
N ASP A 2 1.46 18.91 -36.51
CA ASP A 2 0.93 17.56 -36.29
C ASP A 2 -0.04 17.53 -35.10
N THR A 3 -1.29 17.19 -35.39
CA THR A 3 -2.38 17.05 -34.42
C THR A 3 -2.33 15.73 -33.64
N THR A 4 -1.20 15.01 -33.65
CA THR A 4 -1.04 13.67 -33.04
C THR A 4 -0.69 13.69 -31.54
N PHE A 5 -0.46 14.85 -30.95
CA PHE A 5 0.00 14.94 -29.53
C PHE A 5 -1.09 14.87 -28.46
N ASN A 6 -2.36 14.73 -28.83
CA ASN A 6 -3.47 14.85 -27.84
C ASN A 6 -4.38 13.62 -27.71
N ASP A 7 -3.98 12.47 -28.22
CA ASP A 7 -4.75 11.24 -27.98
C ASP A 7 -4.33 10.60 -26.63
N LYS A 8 -5.04 11.00 -25.56
CA LYS A 8 -4.83 10.45 -24.19
C LYS A 8 -4.93 8.92 -24.13
N ASN A 9 -5.49 8.30 -25.16
CA ASN A 9 -5.66 6.86 -25.26
C ASN A 9 -4.66 6.19 -26.20
N ALA A 10 -3.71 6.93 -26.79
CA ALA A 10 -2.73 6.37 -27.73
C ALA A 10 -1.94 5.18 -27.12
N VAL A 11 -1.58 5.29 -25.84
CA VAL A 11 -0.86 4.22 -25.11
C VAL A 11 -1.67 2.92 -25.03
N LEU A 12 -3.00 2.97 -25.00
CA LEU A 12 -3.87 1.78 -25.00
C LEU A 12 -3.89 1.00 -26.32
N ARG A 13 -3.40 1.60 -27.41
CA ARG A 13 -3.26 0.92 -28.71
C ARG A 13 -2.05 -0.01 -28.73
N LEU A 14 -1.09 0.18 -27.83
CA LEU A 14 0.09 -0.65 -27.72
C LEU A 14 -0.27 -2.01 -27.09
N PRO A 15 -0.07 -3.15 -27.80
CA PRO A 15 -0.44 -4.47 -27.29
C PRO A 15 0.34 -4.85 -26.04
N GLU A 16 1.62 -4.49 -25.96
CA GLU A 16 2.45 -4.72 -24.77
C GLU A 16 1.95 -3.95 -23.54
N PHE A 17 1.48 -2.71 -23.74
CA PHE A 17 0.91 -1.93 -22.64
C PHE A 17 -0.41 -2.52 -22.14
N ARG A 18 -1.27 -3.02 -23.04
CA ARG A 18 -2.51 -3.72 -22.63
C ARG A 18 -2.19 -5.00 -21.84
N ALA A 19 -1.19 -5.76 -22.26
CA ALA A 19 -0.72 -6.91 -21.51
C ALA A 19 -0.20 -6.51 -20.12
N LEU A 20 0.57 -5.42 -20.03
CA LEU A 20 1.07 -4.86 -18.77
C LEU A 20 -0.09 -4.45 -17.84
N LEU A 21 -1.13 -3.79 -18.36
CA LEU A 21 -2.33 -3.43 -17.60
C LEU A 21 -3.09 -4.67 -17.11
N GLY A 22 -3.24 -5.69 -17.95
CA GLY A 22 -3.85 -6.97 -17.57
C GLY A 22 -3.09 -7.65 -16.45
N SER A 23 -1.75 -7.68 -16.54
CA SER A 23 -0.89 -8.19 -15.48
C SER A 23 -1.07 -7.40 -14.18
N ARG A 24 -1.10 -6.07 -14.25
CA ARG A 24 -1.28 -5.19 -13.08
C ARG A 24 -2.61 -5.43 -12.38
N LEU A 25 -3.71 -5.51 -13.14
CA LEU A 25 -5.03 -5.77 -12.58
C LEU A 25 -5.11 -7.16 -11.94
N ALA A 26 -4.67 -8.19 -12.65
CA ALA A 26 -4.72 -9.56 -12.16
C ALA A 26 -3.87 -9.74 -10.89
N SER A 27 -2.66 -9.17 -10.84
CA SER A 27 -1.81 -9.21 -9.65
C SER A 27 -2.37 -8.41 -8.49
N ALA A 28 -2.97 -7.25 -8.73
CA ALA A 28 -3.60 -6.42 -7.69
C ALA A 28 -4.83 -7.11 -7.10
N LEU A 29 -5.70 -7.71 -7.94
CA LEU A 29 -6.83 -8.53 -7.49
C LEU A 29 -6.35 -9.70 -6.63
N GLY A 30 -5.41 -10.50 -7.14
CA GLY A 30 -4.90 -11.68 -6.43
C GLY A 30 -4.30 -11.32 -5.08
N ARG A 31 -3.51 -10.25 -4.99
CA ARG A 31 -2.90 -9.77 -3.74
C ARG A 31 -3.95 -9.31 -2.72
N SER A 32 -4.93 -8.53 -3.15
CA SER A 32 -5.97 -8.01 -2.26
C SER A 32 -6.94 -9.11 -1.80
N MET A 33 -7.24 -10.09 -2.67
CA MET A 33 -7.98 -11.30 -2.29
C MET A 33 -7.19 -12.10 -1.26
N LEU A 34 -5.90 -12.37 -1.51
CA LEU A 34 -5.04 -13.13 -0.59
C LEU A 34 -5.02 -12.50 0.80
N ALA A 35 -4.75 -11.20 0.89
CA ALA A 35 -4.70 -10.49 2.17
C ALA A 35 -6.01 -10.62 2.96
N THR A 36 -7.17 -10.66 2.28
CA THR A 36 -8.48 -10.82 2.92
C THR A 36 -8.69 -12.25 3.41
N VAL A 37 -8.44 -13.21 2.55
CA VAL A 37 -8.74 -14.64 2.76
C VAL A 37 -7.81 -15.26 3.80
N ILE A 38 -6.50 -15.01 3.69
CA ILE A 38 -5.51 -15.61 4.58
C ILE A 38 -5.66 -15.08 6.01
N GLY A 39 -5.93 -13.81 6.18
CA GLY A 39 -6.19 -13.23 7.51
C GLY A 39 -7.42 -13.83 8.16
N PHE A 40 -8.52 -13.99 7.41
CA PHE A 40 -9.74 -14.62 7.90
C PHE A 40 -9.50 -16.08 8.27
N GLN A 41 -8.83 -16.85 7.41
CA GLN A 41 -8.53 -18.26 7.64
C GLN A 41 -7.61 -18.49 8.85
N VAL A 42 -6.51 -17.70 8.95
CA VAL A 42 -5.60 -17.78 10.10
C VAL A 42 -6.35 -17.52 11.39
N TYR A 43 -7.21 -16.49 11.43
CA TYR A 43 -7.99 -16.20 12.63
C TYR A 43 -9.00 -17.31 12.95
N THR A 44 -9.70 -17.83 11.95
CA THR A 44 -10.68 -18.92 12.14
C THR A 44 -10.04 -20.18 12.75
N ILE A 45 -8.79 -20.48 12.36
CA ILE A 45 -8.05 -21.65 12.85
C ILE A 45 -7.46 -21.42 14.23
N THR A 46 -6.83 -20.27 14.45
CA THR A 46 -6.03 -20.02 15.65
C THR A 46 -6.83 -19.38 16.78
N ARG A 47 -7.84 -18.60 16.47
CA ARG A 47 -8.57 -17.72 17.40
C ARG A 47 -7.64 -16.83 18.23
N ASP A 48 -6.42 -16.57 17.73
CA ASP A 48 -5.40 -15.74 18.37
C ASP A 48 -5.15 -14.48 17.54
N PRO A 49 -5.45 -13.28 18.06
CA PRO A 49 -5.15 -12.02 17.38
C PRO A 49 -3.67 -11.84 17.01
N LEU A 50 -2.78 -12.37 17.84
CA LEU A 50 -1.33 -12.28 17.61
C LEU A 50 -0.89 -13.04 16.34
N ALA A 51 -1.62 -14.09 15.95
CA ALA A 51 -1.34 -14.82 14.71
C ALA A 51 -1.48 -13.94 13.48
N LEU A 52 -2.39 -12.95 13.50
CA LEU A 52 -2.54 -11.95 12.42
C LEU A 52 -1.33 -11.01 12.35
N GLY A 53 -0.77 -10.65 13.50
CA GLY A 53 0.47 -9.87 13.56
C GLY A 53 1.67 -10.64 13.00
N TRP A 54 1.81 -11.92 13.35
CA TRP A 54 2.86 -12.78 12.79
C TRP A 54 2.72 -12.98 11.29
N LEU A 55 1.48 -13.04 10.79
CA LEU A 55 1.21 -13.15 9.35
C LEU A 55 1.79 -11.98 8.56
N GLY A 56 1.55 -10.74 9.03
CA GLY A 56 2.13 -9.54 8.43
C GLY A 56 3.66 -9.56 8.45
N LEU A 57 4.27 -9.88 9.60
CA LEU A 57 5.74 -9.94 9.70
C LEU A 57 6.35 -11.05 8.83
N ALA A 58 5.71 -12.20 8.72
CA ALA A 58 6.20 -13.30 7.90
C ALA A 58 6.31 -12.91 6.41
N GLU A 59 5.41 -12.07 5.91
CA GLU A 59 5.48 -11.51 4.56
C GLU A 59 6.51 -10.37 4.47
N ALA A 60 6.44 -9.42 5.41
CA ALA A 60 7.16 -8.16 5.32
C ALA A 60 8.67 -8.31 5.57
N ILE A 61 9.08 -9.12 6.53
CA ILE A 61 10.52 -9.26 6.85
C ILE A 61 11.32 -9.65 5.62
N PRO A 62 11.01 -10.76 4.90
CA PRO A 62 11.77 -11.10 3.71
C PRO A 62 11.55 -10.10 2.56
N ALA A 63 10.33 -9.59 2.37
CA ALA A 63 10.04 -8.65 1.30
C ALA A 63 10.84 -7.35 1.42
N LEU A 64 10.86 -6.73 2.60
CA LEU A 64 11.58 -5.46 2.83
C LEU A 64 13.09 -5.67 2.88
N SER A 65 13.56 -6.73 3.56
CA SER A 65 14.99 -7.03 3.66
C SER A 65 15.62 -7.31 2.30
N LEU A 66 14.89 -8.00 1.42
CA LEU A 66 15.38 -8.37 0.10
C LEU A 66 15.07 -7.34 -0.99
N ALA A 67 14.21 -6.35 -0.74
CA ALA A 67 13.86 -5.34 -1.75
C ALA A 67 15.08 -4.57 -2.26
N LEU A 68 16.03 -4.26 -1.38
CA LEU A 68 17.29 -3.60 -1.75
C LEU A 68 18.18 -4.50 -2.64
N PHE A 69 18.32 -5.77 -2.27
CA PHE A 69 19.06 -6.75 -3.07
C PHE A 69 18.35 -7.04 -4.39
N GLY A 70 17.00 -7.14 -4.35
CA GLY A 70 16.16 -7.32 -5.53
C GLY A 70 16.28 -6.17 -6.53
N GLY A 71 16.38 -4.91 -6.06
CA GLY A 71 16.67 -3.75 -6.90
C GLY A 71 18.01 -3.86 -7.61
N HIS A 72 19.08 -4.10 -6.85
CA HIS A 72 20.42 -4.30 -7.42
C HIS A 72 20.49 -5.48 -8.39
N PHE A 73 19.77 -6.55 -8.11
CA PHE A 73 19.69 -7.72 -9.00
C PHE A 73 18.92 -7.38 -10.29
N ALA A 74 17.82 -6.62 -10.19
CA ALA A 74 17.03 -6.18 -11.33
C ALA A 74 17.78 -5.18 -12.26
N ASP A 75 18.74 -4.45 -11.71
CA ASP A 75 19.58 -3.53 -12.51
C ASP A 75 20.64 -4.25 -13.35
N ARG A 76 20.94 -5.53 -13.05
CA ARG A 76 21.95 -6.31 -13.75
C ARG A 76 21.38 -7.46 -14.59
N HIS A 77 20.10 -7.79 -14.41
CA HIS A 77 19.49 -8.95 -15.05
C HIS A 77 18.23 -8.56 -15.82
N ASP A 78 17.76 -9.47 -16.66
CA ASP A 78 16.50 -9.32 -17.39
C ASP A 78 15.31 -9.21 -16.40
N ARG A 79 14.78 -8.00 -16.28
CA ARG A 79 13.68 -7.66 -15.39
C ARG A 79 12.43 -8.48 -15.66
N ARG A 80 12.14 -8.73 -16.94
CA ARG A 80 11.02 -9.56 -17.36
C ARG A 80 11.15 -11.00 -16.82
N ARG A 81 12.34 -11.59 -16.91
CA ARG A 81 12.59 -12.95 -16.38
C ARG A 81 12.43 -12.99 -14.86
N ILE A 82 12.93 -12.00 -14.15
CA ILE A 82 12.76 -11.90 -12.69
C ILE A 82 11.28 -11.91 -12.33
N VAL A 83 10.45 -11.05 -12.96
CA VAL A 83 9.01 -10.96 -12.69
C VAL A 83 8.31 -12.29 -13.02
N ILE A 84 8.66 -12.96 -14.10
CA ILE A 84 8.08 -14.27 -14.47
C ILE A 84 8.44 -15.33 -13.41
N ILE A 85 9.71 -15.47 -13.04
CA ILE A 85 10.17 -16.48 -12.08
C ILE A 85 9.52 -16.26 -10.71
N THR A 86 9.52 -15.02 -10.22
CA THR A 86 8.91 -14.68 -8.92
C THR A 86 7.40 -14.83 -8.96
N GLY A 87 6.76 -14.54 -10.09
CA GLY A 87 5.32 -14.77 -10.28
C GLY A 87 4.96 -16.26 -10.29
N ILE A 88 5.77 -17.12 -10.92
CA ILE A 88 5.61 -18.57 -10.85
C ILE A 88 5.79 -19.06 -9.42
N ALA A 89 6.82 -18.61 -8.72
CA ALA A 89 7.01 -18.93 -7.29
C ALA A 89 5.82 -18.53 -6.44
N SER A 90 5.27 -17.33 -6.66
CA SER A 90 4.06 -16.88 -5.97
C SER A 90 2.84 -17.75 -6.30
N SER A 91 2.66 -18.17 -7.57
CA SER A 91 1.57 -19.11 -7.94
C SER A 91 1.72 -20.45 -7.22
N ILE A 92 2.94 -20.98 -7.12
CA ILE A 92 3.22 -22.21 -6.38
C ILE A 92 2.87 -22.04 -4.90
N CYS A 93 3.23 -20.90 -4.28
CA CYS A 93 2.83 -20.61 -2.90
C CYS A 93 1.30 -20.64 -2.73
N MET A 94 0.55 -20.10 -3.67
CA MET A 94 -0.93 -20.15 -3.63
C MET A 94 -1.46 -21.59 -3.73
N LEU A 95 -0.87 -22.41 -4.58
CA LEU A 95 -1.21 -23.84 -4.69
C LEU A 95 -0.82 -24.62 -3.43
N MET A 96 0.27 -24.24 -2.75
CA MET A 96 0.64 -24.82 -1.45
C MET A 96 -0.39 -24.45 -0.37
N LEU A 97 -0.85 -23.18 -0.31
CA LEU A 97 -1.94 -22.77 0.60
C LEU A 97 -3.25 -23.51 0.29
N MET A 98 -3.57 -23.71 -1.00
CA MET A 98 -4.69 -24.53 -1.42
C MET A 98 -4.56 -25.96 -0.88
N ALA A 99 -3.42 -26.62 -1.09
CA ALA A 99 -3.17 -27.98 -0.64
C ALA A 99 -3.25 -28.10 0.89
N LEU A 100 -2.67 -27.14 1.62
CA LEU A 100 -2.80 -27.07 3.09
C LEU A 100 -4.27 -26.93 3.52
N SER A 101 -5.08 -26.19 2.77
CA SER A 101 -6.50 -25.97 3.09
C SER A 101 -7.39 -27.20 2.83
N LEU A 102 -6.93 -28.13 1.99
CA LEU A 102 -7.63 -29.40 1.75
C LEU A 102 -7.38 -30.44 2.87
N THR A 103 -6.27 -30.32 3.58
CA THR A 103 -5.85 -31.26 4.62
C THR A 103 -5.93 -30.60 5.99
N THR A 104 -7.08 -30.71 6.66
CA THR A 104 -7.30 -30.12 7.99
C THR A 104 -6.30 -30.58 9.05
N ALA A 105 -5.79 -31.81 8.96
CA ALA A 105 -4.84 -32.38 9.90
C ALA A 105 -3.43 -31.75 9.86
N ASN A 106 -3.03 -31.19 8.71
CA ASN A 106 -1.67 -30.62 8.50
C ASN A 106 -1.68 -29.09 8.47
N MET A 107 -2.83 -28.46 8.65
CA MET A 107 -2.96 -27.02 8.59
C MET A 107 -2.56 -26.37 9.91
N THR A 108 -1.27 -26.14 10.06
CA THR A 108 -0.73 -25.43 11.22
C THR A 108 -0.42 -23.97 10.86
N LEU A 109 -0.51 -23.08 11.86
CA LEU A 109 -0.09 -21.68 11.69
C LEU A 109 1.33 -21.59 11.11
N LEU A 110 2.25 -22.44 11.60
CA LEU A 110 3.64 -22.43 11.15
C LEU A 110 3.78 -22.78 9.66
N ALA A 111 2.98 -23.72 9.15
CA ALA A 111 2.99 -24.07 7.73
C ALA A 111 2.51 -22.88 6.85
N ILE A 112 1.44 -22.19 7.28
CA ILE A 112 0.95 -20.99 6.59
C ILE A 112 2.00 -19.89 6.61
N LEU A 113 2.59 -19.59 7.77
CA LEU A 113 3.64 -18.58 7.92
C LEU A 113 4.86 -18.91 7.06
N GLY A 114 5.24 -20.19 6.94
CA GLY A 114 6.33 -20.64 6.09
C GLY A 114 6.08 -20.35 4.60
N VAL A 115 4.87 -20.65 4.11
CA VAL A 115 4.50 -20.35 2.72
C VAL A 115 4.45 -18.85 2.46
N VAL A 116 3.90 -18.07 3.40
CA VAL A 116 3.83 -16.61 3.31
C VAL A 116 5.24 -15.99 3.33
N PHE A 117 6.15 -16.54 4.12
CA PHE A 117 7.54 -16.11 4.16
C PHE A 117 8.23 -16.34 2.79
N ILE A 118 8.02 -17.48 2.16
CA ILE A 118 8.53 -17.76 0.80
C ILE A 118 7.92 -16.79 -0.23
N ALA A 119 6.62 -16.51 -0.13
CA ALA A 119 5.96 -15.51 -0.98
C ALA A 119 6.53 -14.10 -0.76
N GLY A 120 6.89 -13.76 0.48
CA GLY A 120 7.58 -12.52 0.83
C GLY A 120 8.97 -12.41 0.18
N ILE A 121 9.75 -13.51 0.14
CA ILE A 121 11.02 -13.55 -0.60
C ILE A 121 10.78 -13.23 -2.09
N ALA A 122 9.82 -13.89 -2.72
CA ALA A 122 9.48 -13.65 -4.12
C ALA A 122 9.07 -12.17 -4.34
N SER A 123 8.29 -11.59 -3.43
CA SER A 123 7.86 -10.20 -3.47
C SER A 123 9.03 -9.20 -3.38
N GLY A 124 10.05 -9.50 -2.56
CA GLY A 124 11.25 -8.67 -2.41
C GLY A 124 12.03 -8.49 -3.71
N PHE A 125 12.06 -9.49 -4.60
CA PHE A 125 12.66 -9.37 -5.92
C PHE A 125 11.66 -8.85 -6.98
N SER A 126 10.39 -9.26 -6.89
CA SER A 126 9.38 -8.93 -7.89
C SER A 126 9.07 -7.44 -7.92
N SER A 127 8.92 -6.79 -6.77
CA SER A 127 8.48 -5.39 -6.68
C SER A 127 9.42 -4.41 -7.37
N PRO A 128 10.75 -4.39 -7.10
CA PRO A 128 11.66 -3.48 -7.79
C PRO A 128 11.82 -3.85 -9.27
N ALA A 129 11.85 -5.15 -9.61
CA ALA A 129 11.95 -5.60 -10.99
C ALA A 129 10.75 -5.17 -11.82
N MET A 130 9.52 -5.27 -11.27
CA MET A 130 8.29 -4.84 -11.94
C MET A 130 8.26 -3.34 -12.17
N SER A 131 8.60 -2.53 -11.16
CA SER A 131 8.65 -1.07 -11.30
C SER A 131 9.64 -0.62 -12.37
N ALA A 132 10.80 -1.27 -12.45
CA ALA A 132 11.80 -0.99 -13.46
C ALA A 132 11.40 -1.52 -14.85
N PHE A 133 10.67 -2.64 -14.92
CA PHE A 133 10.15 -3.20 -16.19
C PHE A 133 9.05 -2.33 -16.79
N GLU A 134 8.16 -1.79 -15.95
CA GLU A 134 7.11 -0.85 -16.39
C GLU A 134 7.71 0.34 -17.15
N MET A 135 8.83 0.89 -16.68
CA MET A 135 9.52 1.99 -17.36
C MET A 135 10.13 1.60 -18.72
N GLN A 136 10.43 0.32 -18.94
CA GLN A 136 10.94 -0.17 -20.24
C GLN A 136 9.82 -0.43 -21.26
N VAL A 137 8.59 -0.71 -20.77
CA VAL A 137 7.44 -1.02 -21.64
C VAL A 137 6.68 0.24 -22.03
N ILE A 138 6.62 1.26 -21.17
CA ILE A 138 5.88 2.48 -21.41
C ILE A 138 6.80 3.51 -22.12
N PRO A 139 6.49 3.96 -23.36
CA PRO A 139 7.26 5.00 -24.02
C PRO A 139 7.29 6.29 -23.19
N LEU A 140 8.44 6.99 -23.17
CA LEU A 140 8.64 8.20 -22.37
C LEU A 140 7.58 9.28 -22.65
N GLU A 141 7.17 9.46 -23.90
CA GLU A 141 6.13 10.40 -24.32
C GLU A 141 4.75 10.10 -23.73
N HIS A 142 4.48 8.83 -23.38
CA HIS A 142 3.21 8.37 -22.81
C HIS A 142 3.32 8.00 -21.33
N TYR A 143 4.46 8.26 -20.69
CA TYR A 143 4.74 7.78 -19.33
C TYR A 143 3.71 8.26 -18.30
N ALA A 144 3.36 9.55 -18.31
CA ALA A 144 2.39 10.12 -17.37
C ALA A 144 0.99 9.47 -17.50
N THR A 145 0.55 9.25 -18.75
CA THR A 145 -0.74 8.61 -19.04
C THR A 145 -0.69 7.12 -18.68
N GLY A 146 0.41 6.45 -19.01
CA GLY A 146 0.63 5.05 -18.67
C GLY A 146 0.65 4.81 -17.17
N ALA A 147 1.34 5.65 -16.40
CA ALA A 147 1.37 5.59 -14.94
C ALA A 147 -0.03 5.80 -14.32
N SER A 148 -0.84 6.69 -14.91
CA SER A 148 -2.22 6.91 -14.47
C SER A 148 -3.10 5.66 -14.67
N TRP A 149 -2.98 4.98 -15.81
CA TRP A 149 -3.67 3.72 -16.08
C TRP A 149 -3.22 2.59 -15.13
N GLN A 150 -1.92 2.48 -14.89
CA GLN A 150 -1.36 1.52 -13.94
C GLN A 150 -1.91 1.73 -12.52
N SER A 151 -1.95 2.99 -12.06
CA SER A 151 -2.53 3.34 -10.77
C SER A 151 -4.03 3.01 -10.71
N SER A 152 -4.77 3.23 -11.81
CA SER A 152 -6.19 2.87 -11.89
C SER A 152 -6.42 1.37 -11.78
N MET A 153 -5.58 0.54 -12.43
CA MET A 153 -5.66 -0.92 -12.32
C MET A 153 -5.33 -1.40 -10.91
N TRP A 154 -4.32 -0.81 -10.29
CA TRP A 154 -3.99 -1.08 -8.89
C TRP A 154 -5.17 -0.76 -7.97
N GLN A 155 -5.77 0.42 -8.12
CA GLN A 155 -6.90 0.85 -7.30
C GLN A 155 -8.15 -0.02 -7.52
N ALA A 156 -8.41 -0.43 -8.77
CA ALA A 156 -9.48 -1.37 -9.07
C ALA A 156 -9.28 -2.71 -8.34
N GLY A 157 -8.05 -3.24 -8.33
CA GLY A 157 -7.70 -4.44 -7.58
C GLY A 157 -7.84 -4.27 -6.06
N ALA A 158 -7.44 -3.13 -5.52
CA ALA A 158 -7.55 -2.82 -4.10
C ALA A 158 -9.01 -2.69 -3.62
N ILE A 159 -9.92 -2.24 -4.50
CA ILE A 159 -11.35 -2.13 -4.20
C ILE A 159 -12.05 -3.49 -4.41
N LEU A 160 -11.89 -4.09 -5.58
CA LEU A 160 -12.66 -5.28 -5.95
C LEU A 160 -12.11 -6.56 -5.30
N GLY A 161 -10.78 -6.64 -5.11
CA GLY A 161 -10.13 -7.83 -4.60
C GLY A 161 -10.68 -8.32 -3.26
N PRO A 162 -10.80 -7.49 -2.23
CA PRO A 162 -11.33 -7.91 -0.94
C PRO A 162 -12.76 -8.41 -1.02
N ALA A 163 -13.64 -7.75 -1.78
CA ALA A 163 -15.02 -8.18 -1.98
C ALA A 163 -15.08 -9.53 -2.70
N ILE A 164 -14.40 -9.67 -3.84
CA ILE A 164 -14.32 -10.92 -4.59
C ILE A 164 -13.72 -12.03 -3.71
N GLY A 165 -12.67 -11.74 -2.94
CA GLY A 165 -12.05 -12.68 -2.01
C GLY A 165 -13.02 -13.17 -0.93
N GLY A 166 -13.78 -12.26 -0.32
CA GLY A 166 -14.79 -12.58 0.68
C GLY A 166 -15.93 -13.46 0.12
N PHE A 167 -16.44 -13.12 -1.07
CA PHE A 167 -17.43 -13.93 -1.77
C PHE A 167 -16.87 -15.31 -2.17
N ALA A 168 -15.68 -15.35 -2.78
CA ALA A 168 -15.04 -16.60 -3.15
C ALA A 168 -14.84 -17.51 -1.94
N TYR A 169 -14.36 -16.96 -0.82
CA TYR A 169 -14.19 -17.74 0.41
C TYR A 169 -15.52 -18.30 0.94
N ALA A 170 -16.57 -17.49 0.94
CA ALA A 170 -17.88 -17.90 1.46
C ALA A 170 -18.55 -19.00 0.60
N PHE A 171 -18.44 -18.91 -0.72
CA PHE A 171 -19.18 -19.80 -1.64
C PHE A 171 -18.34 -20.98 -2.16
N LEU A 172 -17.03 -20.77 -2.34
CA LEU A 172 -16.15 -21.80 -2.89
C LEU A 172 -15.30 -22.49 -1.80
N GLY A 173 -15.25 -21.90 -0.61
CA GLY A 173 -14.36 -22.33 0.47
C GLY A 173 -12.91 -21.88 0.28
N PRO A 174 -12.06 -22.07 1.33
CA PRO A 174 -10.68 -21.57 1.33
C PRO A 174 -9.81 -22.16 0.21
N ALA A 175 -9.83 -23.47 0.01
CA ALA A 175 -8.99 -24.16 -0.97
C ALA A 175 -9.23 -23.64 -2.39
N ASN A 176 -10.50 -23.60 -2.84
CA ASN A 176 -10.82 -23.13 -4.17
C ASN A 176 -10.57 -21.63 -4.33
N THR A 177 -10.65 -20.85 -3.26
CA THR A 177 -10.30 -19.43 -3.30
C THR A 177 -8.81 -19.25 -3.55
N TYR A 178 -7.93 -20.03 -2.92
CA TYR A 178 -6.50 -20.01 -3.24
C TYR A 178 -6.22 -20.46 -4.68
N LEU A 179 -7.00 -21.40 -5.23
CA LEU A 179 -6.90 -21.76 -6.65
C LEU A 179 -7.25 -20.58 -7.55
N VAL A 180 -8.33 -19.84 -7.26
CA VAL A 180 -8.68 -18.61 -8.02
C VAL A 180 -7.54 -17.58 -7.94
N ILE A 181 -6.95 -17.39 -6.77
CA ILE A 181 -5.82 -16.47 -6.61
C ILE A 181 -4.60 -16.96 -7.42
N ALA A 182 -4.30 -18.27 -7.38
CA ALA A 182 -3.22 -18.85 -8.19
C ALA A 182 -3.43 -18.62 -9.69
N ILE A 183 -4.66 -18.77 -10.17
CA ILE A 183 -5.03 -18.52 -11.57
C ILE A 183 -4.83 -17.03 -11.91
N LEU A 184 -5.24 -16.10 -11.05
CA LEU A 184 -5.03 -14.67 -11.27
C LEU A 184 -3.54 -14.32 -11.36
N VAL A 185 -2.71 -14.89 -10.48
CA VAL A 185 -1.25 -14.70 -10.54
C VAL A 185 -0.67 -15.33 -11.81
N ALA A 186 -1.15 -16.51 -12.22
CA ALA A 186 -0.73 -17.15 -13.47
C ALA A 186 -1.12 -16.32 -14.70
N ILE A 187 -2.32 -15.73 -14.73
CA ILE A 187 -2.74 -14.77 -15.76
C ILE A 187 -1.80 -13.56 -15.80
N SER A 188 -1.44 -13.02 -14.63
CA SER A 188 -0.48 -11.92 -14.54
C SER A 188 0.86 -12.30 -15.18
N VAL A 189 1.38 -13.49 -14.88
CA VAL A 189 2.63 -14.02 -15.45
C VAL A 189 2.51 -14.23 -16.97
N ALA A 190 1.39 -14.80 -17.45
CA ALA A 190 1.13 -14.99 -18.86
C ALA A 190 1.10 -13.66 -19.63
N CYS A 191 0.46 -12.63 -19.05
CA CYS A 191 0.47 -11.28 -19.62
C CYS A 191 1.91 -10.72 -19.76
N ILE A 192 2.77 -10.90 -18.75
CA ILE A 192 4.18 -10.48 -18.84
C ILE A 192 4.95 -11.32 -19.87
N TRP A 193 4.63 -12.61 -20.01
CA TRP A 193 5.30 -13.47 -20.97
C TRP A 193 5.01 -13.10 -22.43
N VAL A 194 3.87 -12.51 -22.71
CA VAL A 194 3.54 -12.01 -24.08
C VAL A 194 4.35 -10.76 -24.46
N ILE A 195 4.82 -9.98 -23.50
CA ILE A 195 5.63 -8.78 -23.77
C ILE A 195 7.01 -9.19 -24.26
N ALA A 196 7.50 -8.55 -25.33
CA ALA A 196 8.82 -8.86 -25.89
C ALA A 196 9.95 -8.58 -24.88
N PRO A 197 11.06 -9.37 -24.94
CA PRO A 197 12.25 -9.09 -24.14
C PRO A 197 12.74 -7.65 -24.36
N LYS A 198 13.11 -6.95 -23.30
CA LYS A 198 13.67 -5.60 -23.38
C LYS A 198 15.19 -5.64 -23.25
N PRO A 199 15.90 -4.62 -23.79
CA PRO A 199 17.35 -4.52 -23.64
C PRO A 199 17.76 -4.58 -22.16
N LEU A 200 18.91 -5.17 -21.89
CA LEU A 200 19.49 -5.11 -20.55
C LEU A 200 19.81 -3.65 -20.23
N PRO A 201 19.58 -3.23 -18.97
CA PRO A 201 19.92 -1.87 -18.56
C PRO A 201 21.43 -1.64 -18.70
N GLU A 202 21.82 -0.48 -19.23
CA GLU A 202 23.20 -0.03 -19.22
C GLU A 202 23.58 0.28 -17.76
N PHE A 203 24.58 -0.43 -17.26
CA PHE A 203 25.03 -0.25 -15.90
C PHE A 203 25.95 0.98 -15.82
N HIS A 204 25.41 2.07 -15.31
CA HIS A 204 26.22 3.21 -14.90
C HIS A 204 26.62 3.01 -13.45
N GLN A 205 27.93 3.05 -13.20
CA GLN A 205 28.51 2.90 -11.86
C GLN A 205 28.30 4.20 -11.08
N GLU A 206 27.07 4.39 -10.61
CA GLU A 206 26.72 5.49 -9.70
C GLU A 206 26.87 5.04 -8.24
N GLU A 207 26.92 6.00 -7.33
CA GLU A 207 27.13 5.90 -5.88
C GLU A 207 26.63 4.59 -5.23
N THR A 208 27.33 4.07 -4.26
CA THR A 208 26.89 2.89 -3.53
C THR A 208 25.49 3.13 -2.94
N MET A 209 24.61 2.13 -3.07
CA MET A 209 23.22 2.21 -2.57
C MET A 209 23.15 2.65 -1.11
N ARG A 210 24.13 2.24 -0.29
CA ARG A 210 24.24 2.63 1.12
C ARG A 210 24.47 4.13 1.29
N GLU A 211 25.31 4.74 0.46
CA GLU A 211 25.55 6.19 0.47
C GLU A 211 24.33 6.97 0.02
N SER A 212 23.68 6.52 -1.06
CA SER A 212 22.46 7.11 -1.58
C SER A 212 21.34 7.10 -0.52
N LEU A 213 21.10 5.95 0.13
CA LEU A 213 20.10 5.83 1.19
C LEU A 213 20.45 6.69 2.42
N SER A 214 21.72 6.68 2.85
CA SER A 214 22.20 7.50 3.98
C SER A 214 22.01 8.99 3.72
N LYS A 215 22.30 9.46 2.50
CA LYS A 215 22.04 10.85 2.08
C LYS A 215 20.56 11.19 2.15
N GLY A 216 19.69 10.28 1.64
CA GLY A 216 18.22 10.44 1.70
C GLY A 216 17.71 10.55 3.13
N VAL A 217 18.10 9.61 4.00
CA VAL A 217 17.72 9.60 5.42
C VAL A 217 18.17 10.89 6.10
N ARG A 218 19.47 11.27 5.95
CA ARG A 218 20.01 12.50 6.55
C ARG A 218 19.27 13.75 6.07
N PHE A 219 18.89 13.81 4.80
CA PHE A 219 18.12 14.92 4.24
C PHE A 219 16.72 14.99 4.87
N VAL A 220 15.99 13.87 4.94
CA VAL A 220 14.66 13.78 5.55
C VAL A 220 14.71 14.28 6.99
N PHE A 221 15.64 13.74 7.82
CA PHE A 221 15.72 14.11 9.23
C PHE A 221 16.15 15.57 9.50
N LYS A 222 16.76 16.24 8.52
CA LYS A 222 17.07 17.68 8.61
C LYS A 222 15.88 18.58 8.25
N ASN A 223 14.87 18.06 7.57
CA ASN A 223 13.73 18.84 7.10
C ASN A 223 12.50 18.58 7.98
N GLN A 224 12.11 19.57 8.80
CA GLN A 224 10.98 19.47 9.73
C GLN A 224 9.65 19.16 9.04
N TYR A 225 9.43 19.62 7.80
CA TYR A 225 8.22 19.34 7.05
C TYR A 225 8.14 17.87 6.63
N LEU A 226 9.26 17.31 6.17
CA LEU A 226 9.34 15.89 5.78
C LEU A 226 9.19 14.99 6.99
N VAL A 227 10.01 15.22 8.04
CA VAL A 227 9.93 14.42 9.28
C VAL A 227 8.53 14.50 9.90
N GLY A 228 7.97 15.71 10.03
CA GLY A 228 6.67 15.88 10.66
C GLY A 228 5.54 15.19 9.87
N SER A 229 5.56 15.27 8.53
CA SER A 229 4.54 14.61 7.71
C SER A 229 4.70 13.08 7.70
N MET A 230 5.93 12.56 7.66
CA MET A 230 6.20 11.12 7.70
C MET A 230 5.94 10.53 9.08
N ALA A 231 6.31 11.24 10.16
CA ALA A 231 6.04 10.79 11.53
C ALA A 231 4.54 10.74 11.83
N LEU A 232 3.77 11.75 11.37
CA LEU A 232 2.31 11.74 11.49
C LEU A 232 1.70 10.49 10.85
N ASP A 233 2.16 10.14 9.66
CA ASP A 233 1.70 8.94 8.95
C ASP A 233 2.11 7.67 9.67
N LEU A 234 3.41 7.56 10.00
CA LEU A 234 3.95 6.41 10.71
C LEU A 234 3.14 6.10 11.98
N PHE A 235 2.93 7.09 12.82
CA PHE A 235 2.21 6.88 14.07
C PHE A 235 0.70 6.69 13.87
N ALA A 236 0.09 7.34 12.87
CA ALA A 236 -1.32 7.13 12.54
C ALA A 236 -1.57 5.68 12.08
N VAL A 237 -0.68 5.15 11.25
CA VAL A 237 -0.77 3.77 10.73
C VAL A 237 -0.36 2.77 11.82
N LEU A 238 0.71 3.06 12.58
CA LEU A 238 1.19 2.20 13.67
C LEU A 238 0.09 1.93 14.70
N PHE A 239 -0.59 2.97 15.14
CA PHE A 239 -1.64 2.86 16.15
C PHE A 239 -3.03 2.65 15.55
N GLY A 240 -3.24 3.01 14.28
CA GLY A 240 -4.50 2.82 13.58
C GLY A 240 -4.72 1.45 12.96
N GLY A 241 -4.01 0.40 13.40
CA GLY A 241 -3.92 -0.94 12.80
C GLY A 241 -5.21 -1.77 12.71
N ALA A 242 -6.37 -1.13 12.63
CA ALA A 242 -7.68 -1.77 12.50
C ALA A 242 -7.76 -2.77 11.33
N MET A 243 -7.01 -2.54 10.24
CA MET A 243 -7.05 -3.40 9.06
C MET A 243 -6.58 -4.83 9.34
N ALA A 244 -5.61 -5.01 10.22
CA ALA A 244 -5.16 -6.33 10.65
C ALA A 244 -6.20 -7.03 11.54
N MET A 245 -6.99 -6.27 12.29
CA MET A 245 -8.00 -6.80 13.22
C MET A 245 -9.37 -7.03 12.56
N LEU A 246 -9.59 -6.61 11.31
CA LEU A 246 -10.88 -6.77 10.62
C LEU A 246 -11.41 -8.20 10.59
N PRO A 247 -10.58 -9.29 10.47
CA PRO A 247 -11.09 -10.65 10.58
C PRO A 247 -11.82 -10.92 11.89
N ILE A 248 -11.31 -10.40 13.01
CA ILE A 248 -11.90 -10.55 14.35
C ILE A 248 -13.25 -9.80 14.41
N PHE A 249 -13.26 -8.55 13.93
CA PHE A 249 -14.50 -7.76 13.88
C PHE A 249 -15.57 -8.44 13.03
N ALA A 250 -15.20 -8.99 11.86
CA ALA A 250 -16.15 -9.64 10.97
C ALA A 250 -16.71 -10.94 11.55
N GLU A 251 -15.89 -11.72 12.27
CA GLU A 251 -16.26 -13.02 12.81
C GLU A 251 -16.98 -12.94 14.16
N GLU A 252 -16.46 -12.15 15.11
CA GLU A 252 -16.91 -12.16 16.49
C GLU A 252 -17.81 -10.98 16.87
N ILE A 253 -17.47 -9.78 16.40
CA ILE A 253 -18.16 -8.54 16.85
C ILE A 253 -19.37 -8.26 15.97
N LEU A 254 -19.16 -8.18 14.66
CA LEU A 254 -20.21 -7.87 13.69
C LEU A 254 -20.97 -9.10 13.19
N LYS A 255 -20.36 -10.28 13.29
CA LYS A 255 -20.88 -11.60 12.89
C LYS A 255 -21.36 -11.62 11.44
N VAL A 256 -20.60 -10.98 10.54
CA VAL A 256 -20.92 -10.83 9.11
C VAL A 256 -20.13 -11.78 8.21
N GLY A 257 -19.22 -12.56 8.78
CA GLY A 257 -18.43 -13.58 8.09
C GLY A 257 -17.50 -13.02 7.00
N PRO A 258 -17.03 -13.90 6.08
CA PRO A 258 -16.02 -13.53 5.09
C PRO A 258 -16.54 -12.52 4.06
N VAL A 259 -17.83 -12.55 3.70
CA VAL A 259 -18.43 -11.57 2.78
C VAL A 259 -18.40 -10.17 3.40
N GLY A 260 -18.83 -10.05 4.67
CA GLY A 260 -18.79 -8.79 5.39
C GLY A 260 -17.36 -8.27 5.56
N LEU A 261 -16.39 -9.15 5.81
CA LEU A 261 -14.97 -8.79 5.85
C LEU A 261 -14.50 -8.20 4.52
N GLY A 262 -14.92 -8.78 3.39
CA GLY A 262 -14.59 -8.27 2.06
C GLY A 262 -15.05 -6.82 1.88
N PHE A 263 -16.29 -6.51 2.27
CA PHE A 263 -16.83 -5.15 2.23
C PHE A 263 -16.12 -4.19 3.20
N LEU A 264 -15.85 -4.63 4.43
CA LEU A 264 -15.11 -3.83 5.41
C LEU A 264 -13.72 -3.45 4.90
N ARG A 265 -13.00 -4.39 4.29
CA ARG A 265 -11.67 -4.14 3.69
C ARG A 265 -11.72 -3.26 2.44
N MET A 266 -12.78 -3.34 1.65
CA MET A 266 -12.97 -2.52 0.47
C MET A 266 -13.28 -1.05 0.82
N ALA A 267 -13.98 -0.80 1.92
CA ALA A 267 -14.53 0.51 2.27
C ALA A 267 -13.50 1.65 2.30
N PRO A 268 -12.30 1.52 2.93
CA PRO A 268 -11.29 2.57 2.90
C PRO A 268 -10.80 2.89 1.48
N SER A 269 -10.62 1.88 0.64
CA SER A 269 -10.16 2.07 -0.74
C SER A 269 -11.19 2.82 -1.59
N VAL A 270 -12.49 2.58 -1.36
CA VAL A 270 -13.58 3.33 -2.01
C VAL A 270 -13.58 4.78 -1.53
N GLY A 271 -13.41 5.02 -0.23
CA GLY A 271 -13.30 6.36 0.34
C GLY A 271 -12.12 7.14 -0.24
N ALA A 272 -10.95 6.52 -0.30
CA ALA A 272 -9.74 7.11 -0.87
C ALA A 272 -9.91 7.43 -2.36
N LEU A 273 -10.49 6.53 -3.15
CA LEU A 273 -10.77 6.79 -4.57
C LEU A 273 -11.74 7.96 -4.74
N GLY A 274 -12.83 7.98 -3.98
CA GLY A 274 -13.84 9.04 -4.05
C GLY A 274 -13.23 10.42 -3.81
N ILE A 275 -12.39 10.55 -2.79
CA ILE A 275 -11.75 11.84 -2.49
C ILE A 275 -10.64 12.19 -3.48
N MET A 276 -9.89 11.22 -4.01
CA MET A 276 -8.89 11.47 -5.05
C MET A 276 -9.53 12.03 -6.32
N LEU A 277 -10.70 11.49 -6.73
CA LEU A 277 -11.46 12.01 -7.86
C LEU A 277 -11.97 13.44 -7.60
N LEU A 278 -12.44 13.72 -6.39
CA LEU A 278 -12.88 15.07 -6.02
C LEU A 278 -11.70 16.06 -5.97
N ALA A 279 -10.55 15.62 -5.47
CA ALA A 279 -9.33 16.43 -5.36
C ALA A 279 -8.76 16.87 -6.73
N THR A 280 -9.09 16.18 -7.83
CA THR A 280 -8.73 16.64 -9.19
C THR A 280 -9.36 17.98 -9.53
N ARG A 281 -10.54 18.28 -8.97
CA ARG A 281 -11.25 19.54 -9.18
C ARG A 281 -10.95 20.59 -8.10
N ARG A 282 -10.70 20.14 -6.87
CA ARG A 282 -10.45 21.00 -5.70
C ARG A 282 -9.30 20.41 -4.86
N PRO A 283 -8.04 20.67 -5.23
CA PRO A 283 -6.89 20.13 -4.52
C PRO A 283 -6.85 20.69 -3.08
N PRO A 284 -6.69 19.83 -2.05
CA PRO A 284 -6.73 20.21 -0.63
C PRO A 284 -5.42 20.83 -0.14
N THR A 285 -4.60 21.41 -1.04
CA THR A 285 -3.21 21.80 -0.77
C THR A 285 -3.04 23.23 -0.26
N HIS A 286 -4.03 24.12 -0.42
CA HIS A 286 -3.90 25.53 -0.04
C HIS A 286 -3.52 25.75 1.46
N ARG A 287 -4.09 24.97 2.37
CA ARG A 287 -3.73 24.95 3.81
C ARG A 287 -3.20 23.56 4.19
N ALA A 288 -2.17 23.13 3.48
CA ALA A 288 -1.67 21.76 3.51
C ALA A 288 -1.41 21.25 4.93
N GLY A 289 -0.69 22.00 5.75
CA GLY A 289 -0.35 21.58 7.11
C GLY A 289 -1.58 21.40 7.99
N ARG A 290 -2.51 22.36 7.97
CA ARG A 290 -3.75 22.26 8.77
C ARG A 290 -4.65 21.13 8.26
N ASN A 291 -4.80 21.00 6.95
CA ASN A 291 -5.61 19.96 6.35
C ASN A 291 -5.06 18.56 6.66
N LEU A 292 -3.72 18.40 6.62
CA LEU A 292 -3.07 17.15 7.02
C LEU A 292 -3.40 16.76 8.46
N LEU A 293 -3.24 17.69 9.41
CA LEU A 293 -3.54 17.46 10.83
C LEU A 293 -5.02 17.10 11.06
N VAL A 294 -5.93 17.83 10.41
CA VAL A 294 -7.39 17.56 10.50
C VAL A 294 -7.73 16.19 9.91
N CYS A 295 -7.11 15.81 8.81
CA CYS A 295 -7.34 14.50 8.19
C CYS A 295 -6.81 13.36 9.05
N VAL A 296 -5.61 13.47 9.62
CA VAL A 296 -5.10 12.44 10.54
C VAL A 296 -5.94 12.37 11.83
N ALA A 297 -6.42 13.50 12.33
CA ALA A 297 -7.38 13.48 13.44
C ALA A 297 -8.71 12.81 13.04
N GLY A 298 -9.24 13.11 11.85
CA GLY A 298 -10.44 12.47 11.30
C GLY A 298 -10.27 10.96 11.14
N PHE A 299 -9.08 10.50 10.72
CA PHE A 299 -8.74 9.08 10.70
C PHE A 299 -8.82 8.47 12.11
N GLY A 300 -8.19 9.08 13.11
CA GLY A 300 -8.26 8.63 14.51
C GLY A 300 -9.68 8.55 15.04
N VAL A 301 -10.52 9.57 14.77
CA VAL A 301 -11.95 9.57 15.13
C VAL A 301 -12.68 8.42 14.42
N SER A 302 -12.42 8.19 13.14
CA SER A 302 -13.01 7.08 12.39
C SER A 302 -12.68 5.72 13.01
N MET A 303 -11.44 5.53 13.48
CA MET A 303 -11.02 4.32 14.20
C MET A 303 -11.75 4.15 15.54
N ILE A 304 -11.93 5.22 16.29
CA ILE A 304 -12.71 5.19 17.55
C ILE A 304 -14.17 4.80 17.28
N VAL A 305 -14.80 5.41 16.27
CA VAL A 305 -16.18 5.09 15.89
C VAL A 305 -16.30 3.63 15.44
N PHE A 306 -15.35 3.16 14.64
CA PHE A 306 -15.29 1.77 14.20
C PHE A 306 -15.15 0.81 15.39
N ALA A 307 -14.24 1.09 16.31
CA ALA A 307 -13.99 0.24 17.48
C ALA A 307 -15.21 0.09 18.39
N LEU A 308 -16.01 1.15 18.54
CA LEU A 308 -17.21 1.16 19.37
C LEU A 308 -18.46 0.62 18.63
N SER A 309 -18.37 0.47 17.32
CA SER A 309 -19.52 0.06 16.50
C SER A 309 -19.78 -1.43 16.59
N GLN A 310 -21.05 -1.78 16.83
CA GLN A 310 -21.61 -3.14 16.72
C GLN A 310 -22.53 -3.28 15.50
N ASN A 311 -22.66 -2.22 14.70
CA ASN A 311 -23.49 -2.18 13.50
C ASN A 311 -22.62 -2.22 12.25
N PHE A 312 -22.89 -3.17 11.35
CA PHE A 312 -22.14 -3.34 10.11
C PHE A 312 -22.08 -2.08 9.25
N TRP A 313 -23.20 -1.39 9.07
CA TRP A 313 -23.29 -0.20 8.22
C TRP A 313 -22.54 0.98 8.82
N LEU A 314 -22.60 1.16 10.15
CA LEU A 314 -21.82 2.19 10.85
C LEU A 314 -20.32 1.89 10.77
N SER A 315 -19.93 0.62 10.94
CA SER A 315 -18.55 0.18 10.78
C SER A 315 -18.02 0.41 9.36
N LEU A 316 -18.84 0.08 8.35
CA LEU A 316 -18.53 0.32 6.93
C LEU A 316 -18.34 1.81 6.65
N LEU A 317 -19.22 2.64 7.18
CA LEU A 317 -19.16 4.11 7.03
C LEU A 317 -17.92 4.68 7.72
N ALA A 318 -17.60 4.23 8.93
CA ALA A 318 -16.41 4.67 9.65
C ALA A 318 -15.12 4.32 8.87
N LEU A 319 -15.03 3.10 8.33
CA LEU A 319 -13.91 2.68 7.49
C LEU A 319 -13.87 3.44 6.16
N PHE A 320 -15.01 3.74 5.54
CA PHE A 320 -15.06 4.59 4.35
C PHE A 320 -14.48 5.98 4.65
N PHE A 321 -14.89 6.63 5.75
CA PHE A 321 -14.36 7.93 6.13
C PHE A 321 -12.88 7.87 6.54
N SER A 322 -12.41 6.78 7.12
CA SER A 322 -10.97 6.59 7.35
C SER A 322 -10.19 6.64 6.03
N GLY A 323 -10.71 6.00 4.98
CA GLY A 323 -10.12 6.07 3.64
C GLY A 323 -10.19 7.46 2.99
N VAL A 324 -11.28 8.20 3.19
CA VAL A 324 -11.40 9.60 2.71
C VAL A 324 -10.31 10.47 3.35
N THR A 325 -10.16 10.38 4.66
CA THR A 325 -9.19 11.19 5.41
C THR A 325 -7.74 10.78 5.09
N ASP A 326 -7.46 9.50 4.97
CA ASP A 326 -6.15 9.01 4.56
C ASP A 326 -5.82 9.41 3.11
N GLY A 327 -6.77 9.32 2.18
CA GLY A 327 -6.60 9.76 0.79
C GLY A 327 -6.22 11.24 0.68
N ILE A 328 -6.85 12.13 1.46
CA ILE A 328 -6.45 13.55 1.53
C ILE A 328 -5.04 13.69 2.09
N SER A 329 -4.74 12.97 3.18
CA SER A 329 -3.43 12.96 3.82
C SER A 329 -2.34 12.53 2.84
N MET A 330 -2.58 11.48 2.06
CA MET A 330 -1.66 10.95 1.05
C MET A 330 -1.38 11.98 -0.07
N ILE A 331 -2.42 12.67 -0.56
CA ILE A 331 -2.26 13.75 -1.55
C ILE A 331 -1.35 14.84 -1.00
N ILE A 332 -1.63 15.34 0.20
CA ILE A 332 -0.86 16.42 0.83
C ILE A 332 0.59 16.00 1.06
N ARG A 333 0.82 14.79 1.58
CA ARG A 333 2.17 14.25 1.81
C ARG A 333 2.96 14.11 0.51
N SER A 334 2.33 13.64 -0.57
CA SER A 334 2.98 13.53 -1.87
C SER A 334 3.43 14.89 -2.42
N VAL A 335 2.63 15.95 -2.20
CA VAL A 335 2.99 17.32 -2.55
C VAL A 335 4.13 17.84 -1.67
N ILE A 336 4.08 17.62 -0.35
CA ILE A 336 5.17 17.99 0.58
C ILE A 336 6.49 17.34 0.15
N VAL A 337 6.50 16.03 -0.11
CA VAL A 337 7.70 15.31 -0.56
C VAL A 337 8.22 15.89 -1.86
N ARG A 338 7.35 16.16 -2.84
CA ARG A 338 7.73 16.70 -4.15
C ARG A 338 8.33 18.11 -4.06
N VAL A 339 7.70 18.99 -3.27
CA VAL A 339 8.09 20.41 -3.18
C VAL A 339 9.31 20.60 -2.30
N MET A 340 9.41 19.84 -1.20
CA MET A 340 10.50 19.97 -0.22
C MET A 340 11.77 19.22 -0.63
N SER A 341 11.73 18.40 -1.69
CA SER A 341 12.88 17.63 -2.15
C SER A 341 13.45 18.24 -3.43
N PRO A 342 14.76 18.63 -3.46
CA PRO A 342 15.47 18.99 -4.66
C PRO A 342 15.40 17.87 -5.72
N GLU A 343 15.56 18.20 -7.00
CA GLU A 343 15.38 17.25 -8.09
C GLU A 343 16.30 16.03 -7.98
N ASP A 344 17.56 16.25 -7.61
CA ASP A 344 18.58 15.22 -7.39
C ASP A 344 18.31 14.32 -6.18
N MET A 345 17.46 14.76 -5.23
CA MET A 345 17.13 14.03 -4.00
C MET A 345 15.74 13.39 -4.02
N ARG A 346 14.85 13.72 -4.99
CA ARG A 346 13.45 13.24 -5.02
C ARG A 346 13.33 11.73 -4.96
N GLY A 347 14.13 11.00 -5.75
CA GLY A 347 14.11 9.55 -5.75
C GLY A 347 14.55 8.95 -4.42
N ARG A 348 15.60 9.52 -3.80
CA ARG A 348 16.12 9.08 -2.50
C ARG A 348 15.11 9.31 -1.37
N VAL A 349 14.48 10.48 -1.34
CA VAL A 349 13.44 10.82 -0.35
C VAL A 349 12.20 9.94 -0.55
N ALA A 350 11.79 9.68 -1.79
CA ALA A 350 10.66 8.79 -2.09
C ALA A 350 10.95 7.35 -1.61
N SER A 351 12.17 6.83 -1.83
CA SER A 351 12.57 5.50 -1.34
C SER A 351 12.54 5.42 0.18
N VAL A 352 13.05 6.44 0.88
CA VAL A 352 12.96 6.53 2.35
C VAL A 352 11.51 6.53 2.80
N SER A 353 10.64 7.33 2.15
CA SER A 353 9.21 7.38 2.46
C SER A 353 8.52 6.02 2.28
N MET A 354 8.82 5.29 1.20
CA MET A 354 8.27 3.95 0.96
C MET A 354 8.67 2.95 2.04
N VAL A 355 9.94 2.98 2.49
CA VAL A 355 10.41 2.11 3.59
C VAL A 355 9.68 2.45 4.88
N PHE A 356 9.50 3.75 5.19
CA PHE A 356 8.76 4.17 6.38
C PHE A 356 7.31 3.69 6.34
N ILE A 357 6.60 3.88 5.23
CA ILE A 357 5.20 3.45 5.06
C ILE A 357 5.09 1.92 5.17
N GLY A 358 5.95 1.17 4.48
CA GLY A 358 5.93 -0.29 4.53
C GLY A 358 6.20 -0.82 5.93
N ALA A 359 7.25 -0.33 6.59
CA ALA A 359 7.58 -0.74 7.95
C ALA A 359 6.47 -0.39 8.95
N SER A 360 5.82 0.78 8.81
CA SER A 360 4.73 1.21 9.70
C SER A 360 3.53 0.28 9.63
N ASN A 361 3.14 -0.15 8.43
CA ASN A 361 2.02 -1.05 8.23
C ASN A 361 2.23 -2.38 8.96
N GLU A 362 3.41 -2.96 8.81
CA GLU A 362 3.68 -4.31 9.34
C GLU A 362 3.97 -4.31 10.84
N ILE A 363 4.71 -3.30 11.31
CA ILE A 363 4.94 -3.11 12.76
C ILE A 363 3.60 -2.78 13.43
N GLY A 364 2.75 -1.96 12.79
CA GLY A 364 1.41 -1.65 13.28
C GLY A 364 0.49 -2.87 13.33
N ALA A 365 0.59 -3.79 12.36
CA ALA A 365 -0.16 -5.03 12.39
C ALA A 365 0.26 -5.93 13.56
N LEU A 366 1.58 -6.02 13.85
CA LEU A 366 2.07 -6.75 15.01
C LEU A 366 1.66 -6.08 16.33
N GLU A 367 1.86 -4.77 16.44
CA GLU A 367 1.45 -3.98 17.62
C GLU A 367 -0.03 -4.20 17.91
N SER A 368 -0.89 -4.06 16.90
CA SER A 368 -2.33 -4.29 17.02
C SER A 368 -2.66 -5.73 17.39
N GLY A 369 -1.91 -6.72 16.89
CA GLY A 369 -2.05 -8.12 17.28
C GLY A 369 -1.72 -8.35 18.76
N VAL A 370 -0.62 -7.77 19.26
CA VAL A 370 -0.23 -7.81 20.67
C VAL A 370 -1.26 -7.08 21.53
N ALA A 371 -1.64 -5.87 21.16
CA ALA A 371 -2.63 -5.09 21.90
C ALA A 371 -3.99 -5.78 21.94
N ALA A 372 -4.42 -6.38 20.81
CA ALA A 372 -5.68 -7.12 20.76
C ALA A 372 -5.66 -8.39 21.60
N ARG A 373 -4.51 -9.07 21.70
CA ARG A 373 -4.35 -10.23 22.57
C ARG A 373 -4.44 -9.88 24.06
N LEU A 374 -3.92 -8.71 24.44
CA LEU A 374 -3.88 -8.24 25.83
C LEU A 374 -5.17 -7.55 26.27
N LEU A 375 -5.75 -6.72 25.42
CA LEU A 375 -6.86 -5.84 25.74
C LEU A 375 -8.18 -6.28 25.10
N GLY A 376 -8.11 -7.11 24.05
CA GLY A 376 -9.22 -7.39 23.14
C GLY A 376 -9.17 -6.54 21.87
N ALA A 377 -9.80 -7.01 20.78
CA ALA A 377 -9.72 -6.36 19.47
C ALA A 377 -10.35 -4.96 19.46
N ALA A 378 -11.55 -4.78 20.01
CA ALA A 378 -12.20 -3.47 20.03
C ALA A 378 -11.47 -2.44 20.90
N PRO A 379 -11.04 -2.74 22.15
CA PRO A 379 -10.21 -1.83 22.92
C PRO A 379 -8.87 -1.49 22.26
N SER A 380 -8.21 -2.44 21.58
CA SER A 380 -6.93 -2.15 20.91
C SER A 380 -7.11 -1.09 19.82
N VAL A 381 -8.12 -1.24 18.97
CA VAL A 381 -8.44 -0.24 17.91
C VAL A 381 -8.90 1.09 18.51
N PHE A 382 -9.67 1.06 19.59
CA PHE A 382 -10.11 2.28 20.29
C PHE A 382 -8.91 3.09 20.80
N TRP A 383 -8.02 2.45 21.55
CA TRP A 383 -6.81 3.11 22.07
C TRP A 383 -5.87 3.54 20.97
N GLY A 384 -5.76 2.77 19.88
CA GLY A 384 -5.04 3.18 18.68
C GLY A 384 -5.55 4.47 18.08
N GLY A 385 -6.89 4.62 17.97
CA GLY A 385 -7.51 5.88 17.55
C GLY A 385 -7.23 7.04 18.50
N VAL A 386 -7.29 6.81 19.83
CA VAL A 386 -6.95 7.82 20.85
C VAL A 386 -5.47 8.23 20.75
N LEU A 387 -4.55 7.27 20.63
CA LEU A 387 -3.11 7.54 20.46
C LEU A 387 -2.84 8.35 19.18
N THR A 388 -3.55 8.06 18.10
CA THR A 388 -3.47 8.87 16.86
C THR A 388 -3.86 10.33 17.15
N LEU A 389 -4.91 10.60 17.91
CA LEU A 389 -5.31 11.96 18.31
C LEU A 389 -4.27 12.63 19.22
N VAL A 390 -3.64 11.87 20.12
CA VAL A 390 -2.54 12.35 20.97
C VAL A 390 -1.32 12.74 20.11
N VAL A 391 -0.96 11.90 19.12
CA VAL A 391 0.14 12.20 18.18
C VAL A 391 -0.15 13.46 17.37
N VAL A 392 -1.39 13.63 16.88
CA VAL A 392 -1.78 14.87 16.19
C VAL A 392 -1.61 16.07 17.11
N SER A 393 -2.10 15.99 18.34
CA SER A 393 -1.99 17.07 19.33
C SER A 393 -0.54 17.41 19.65
N ALA A 394 0.30 16.38 19.85
CA ALA A 394 1.74 16.55 20.07
C ALA A 394 2.40 17.20 18.84
N THR A 395 2.04 16.80 17.62
CA THR A 395 2.60 17.37 16.38
C THR A 395 2.18 18.83 16.19
N VAL A 396 0.96 19.21 16.57
CA VAL A 396 0.48 20.61 16.55
C VAL A 396 1.39 21.49 17.42
N LEU A 397 1.89 20.97 18.56
CA LEU A 397 2.74 21.67 19.50
C LEU A 397 4.21 21.63 19.07
N ALA A 398 4.72 20.46 18.65
CA ALA A 398 6.13 20.24 18.35
C ALA A 398 6.55 20.70 16.94
N ALA A 399 5.62 20.77 15.97
CA ALA A 399 5.93 21.14 14.59
C ALA A 399 5.11 22.35 14.10
N PRO A 400 5.29 23.55 14.68
CA PRO A 400 4.53 24.74 14.30
C PRO A 400 4.71 25.15 12.84
N LYS A 401 5.88 24.88 12.25
CA LYS A 401 6.15 25.12 10.82
C LYS A 401 5.23 24.26 9.96
N LEU A 402 5.07 22.96 10.26
CA LEU A 402 4.16 22.07 9.52
C LEU A 402 2.72 22.58 9.60
N ARG A 403 2.25 23.00 10.77
CA ARG A 403 0.89 23.52 10.95
C ARG A 403 0.60 24.75 10.08
N ARG A 404 1.57 25.64 9.91
CA ARG A 404 1.48 26.88 9.14
C ARG A 404 1.71 26.69 7.64
N LEU A 405 2.09 25.51 7.20
CA LEU A 405 2.42 25.21 5.80
C LEU A 405 1.22 25.50 4.88
N LYS A 406 1.46 26.34 3.89
CA LYS A 406 0.51 26.69 2.82
C LYS A 406 1.21 26.58 1.49
N PHE A 407 0.45 26.20 0.45
CA PHE A 407 0.90 26.25 -0.94
C PHE A 407 0.03 27.19 -1.74
N ASP A 408 0.62 27.90 -2.72
CA ASP A 408 -0.10 28.64 -3.73
C ASP A 408 -0.70 27.72 -4.81
N ALA A 409 -1.39 28.30 -5.79
CA ALA A 409 -1.95 27.56 -6.93
C ALA A 409 -0.87 26.88 -7.80
N GLN A 410 0.37 27.35 -7.74
CA GLN A 410 1.55 26.82 -8.46
C GLN A 410 2.34 25.83 -7.61
N GLN A 411 1.85 25.48 -6.41
CA GLN A 411 2.50 24.61 -5.43
C GLN A 411 3.81 25.18 -4.83
N ASN A 412 4.04 26.49 -4.87
CA ASN A 412 5.13 27.12 -4.13
C ASN A 412 4.75 27.30 -2.65
N VAL A 413 5.76 27.23 -1.76
CA VAL A 413 5.57 27.45 -0.33
C VAL A 413 5.29 28.93 -0.04
N ILE A 414 4.23 29.20 0.69
CA ILE A 414 3.94 30.52 1.23
C ILE A 414 4.38 30.55 2.70
N GLU A 415 5.52 31.16 3.01
CA GLU A 415 5.94 31.48 4.38
C GLU A 415 5.60 32.94 4.69
N GLU A 416 4.79 33.18 5.75
CA GLU A 416 4.43 34.49 6.35
C GLU A 416 4.43 35.70 5.40
N GLY A 417 3.75 35.57 4.25
CA GLY A 417 3.55 36.68 3.30
C GLY A 417 4.61 36.82 2.20
N ALA A 418 5.66 36.03 2.20
CA ALA A 418 6.63 35.97 1.11
C ALA A 418 6.54 34.62 0.40
N ILE A 419 6.50 34.63 -0.94
CA ILE A 419 6.64 33.43 -1.76
C ILE A 419 8.12 33.04 -1.69
N VAL A 420 8.42 31.95 -0.94
CA VAL A 420 9.76 31.36 -0.98
C VAL A 420 9.79 30.45 -2.21
N THR A 421 10.31 30.95 -3.31
CA THR A 421 10.69 30.10 -4.44
C THR A 421 11.71 29.10 -3.94
N ALA A 422 11.56 27.81 -4.33
CA ALA A 422 12.54 26.78 -4.03
C ALA A 422 13.97 27.33 -4.30
N PRO A 423 14.97 27.00 -3.47
CA PRO A 423 16.33 27.52 -3.66
C PRO A 423 16.76 27.23 -5.09
N ALA A 424 17.00 28.30 -5.84
CA ALA A 424 17.61 28.23 -7.15
C ALA A 424 18.96 27.54 -7.02
N LYS A 425 19.24 26.61 -7.92
CA LYS A 425 20.38 25.75 -8.23
C LYS A 425 21.67 25.92 -7.42
#